data_e1091b144433feb45399af52e624e6d7
#
_entry.id   e1091b144433feb45399af52e624e6d7
#
_cell.length_a   1.000
_cell.length_b   1.000
_cell.length_c   1.000
_cell.angle_alpha   90.00
_cell.angle_beta   90.00
_cell.angle_gamma   90.00
#
_symmetry.space_group_name_H-M   'P 1'
#
loop_
_entity.id
_entity.type
_entity.pdbx_description
1 polymer ?
#
loop_
_entity_poly.entity_id
_entity_poly.type
_entity_poly.pdbx_seq_one_letter_code
_entity_poly.pdbx_strand_id
1 'polypeptide(L)'
;GAPVSLSNDGSFSNPFYVPRGGKTFEIVAFDAKGNKATKSLFLERGKVQETTGPLFASLNPSGKRVKPNKDALALIIGVADYERTPAKAAYADKDAKTFYDYAMLKLGIPAGNIKELVNVDANRIDVRLAIKDWIARTTKQGSSDVYIFFAGHGLASQSGEQMYLLPYDGSPRLLEDSAISRERMFSEIASANPRS
;
A
#
# COMPACT_ATOMS: atom_id res chain seq x y z
N GLY A 1 -9.30 -12.13 -26.55
CA GLY A 1 -8.14 -12.26 -25.67
C GLY A 1 -7.11 -11.20 -26.03
N ALA A 2 -6.30 -10.78 -25.08
CA ALA A 2 -5.20 -9.87 -25.36
C ALA A 2 -4.02 -10.64 -25.95
N PRO A 3 -3.31 -10.11 -26.95
CA PRO A 3 -2.09 -10.71 -27.47
C PRO A 3 -1.00 -10.70 -26.40
N VAL A 4 -0.16 -11.73 -26.39
CA VAL A 4 0.96 -11.87 -25.44
C VAL A 4 2.25 -11.94 -26.23
N SER A 5 3.26 -11.17 -25.86
CA SER A 5 4.58 -11.22 -26.46
C SER A 5 5.34 -12.44 -26.00
N LEU A 6 6.01 -13.13 -26.93
CA LEU A 6 6.90 -14.25 -26.65
C LEU A 6 8.34 -13.75 -26.47
N SER A 7 9.03 -14.31 -25.52
CA SER A 7 10.49 -14.18 -25.38
C SER A 7 11.21 -15.01 -26.47
N ASN A 8 12.51 -14.77 -26.68
CA ASN A 8 13.30 -15.48 -27.68
C ASN A 8 13.36 -17.01 -27.48
N ASP A 9 13.16 -17.47 -26.25
CA ASP A 9 13.07 -18.89 -25.87
C ASP A 9 11.66 -19.49 -26.01
N GLY A 10 10.69 -18.70 -26.50
CA GLY A 10 9.29 -19.09 -26.63
C GLY A 10 8.48 -19.03 -25.34
N SER A 11 9.05 -18.56 -24.25
CA SER A 11 8.33 -18.35 -23.00
C SER A 11 7.50 -17.06 -23.01
N PHE A 12 6.44 -17.00 -22.20
CA PHE A 12 5.68 -15.79 -21.95
C PHE A 12 5.21 -15.75 -20.52
N SER A 13 4.98 -14.54 -20.02
CA SER A 13 4.37 -14.29 -18.71
C SER A 13 3.27 -13.25 -18.87
N ASN A 14 2.09 -13.55 -18.33
CA ASN A 14 0.98 -12.62 -18.31
C ASN A 14 0.27 -12.69 -16.96
N PRO A 15 0.35 -11.63 -16.13
CA PRO A 15 -0.32 -11.61 -14.84
C PRO A 15 -1.84 -11.47 -15.03
N PHE A 16 -2.61 -12.26 -14.29
CA PHE A 16 -4.06 -12.16 -14.28
C PHE A 16 -4.65 -12.57 -12.93
N TYR A 17 -5.83 -12.04 -12.67
CA TYR A 17 -6.55 -12.36 -11.45
C TYR A 17 -7.29 -13.70 -11.58
N VAL A 18 -7.06 -14.60 -10.61
CA VAL A 18 -7.82 -15.84 -10.46
C VAL A 18 -8.87 -15.63 -9.36
N PRO A 19 -10.19 -15.66 -9.66
CA PRO A 19 -11.23 -15.51 -8.64
C PRO A 19 -11.28 -16.71 -7.68
N ARG A 20 -11.95 -16.54 -6.53
CA ARG A 20 -12.29 -17.68 -5.67
C ARG A 20 -13.19 -18.63 -6.45
N GLY A 21 -12.86 -19.93 -6.44
CA GLY A 21 -13.57 -20.96 -7.24
C GLY A 21 -12.94 -21.24 -8.61
N GLY A 22 -11.81 -20.59 -8.91
CA GLY A 22 -11.04 -20.85 -10.10
C GLY A 22 -11.57 -20.12 -11.36
N LYS A 23 -10.79 -20.22 -12.41
CA LYS A 23 -11.15 -19.73 -13.75
C LYS A 23 -10.45 -20.55 -14.82
N THR A 24 -11.17 -20.86 -15.88
CA THR A 24 -10.58 -21.45 -17.09
C THR A 24 -9.99 -20.37 -17.98
N PHE A 25 -8.75 -20.53 -18.37
CA PHE A 25 -8.04 -19.70 -19.33
C PHE A 25 -7.81 -20.48 -20.61
N GLU A 26 -8.07 -19.86 -21.74
CA GLU A 26 -7.73 -20.41 -23.04
C GLU A 26 -6.48 -19.71 -23.58
N ILE A 27 -5.47 -20.50 -23.88
CA ILE A 27 -4.25 -20.07 -24.56
C ILE A 27 -4.42 -20.46 -26.02
N VAL A 28 -4.38 -19.46 -26.90
CA VAL A 28 -4.51 -19.63 -28.33
C VAL A 28 -3.21 -19.23 -29.02
N ALA A 29 -2.60 -20.11 -29.73
CA ALA A 29 -1.41 -19.85 -30.56
C ALA A 29 -1.73 -19.96 -32.02
N PHE A 30 -1.11 -19.11 -32.83
CA PHE A 30 -1.16 -19.15 -34.28
C PHE A 30 0.26 -19.31 -34.81
N ASP A 31 0.43 -20.17 -35.82
CA ASP A 31 1.68 -20.23 -36.55
C ASP A 31 1.73 -19.18 -37.69
N ALA A 32 2.87 -19.08 -38.35
CA ALA A 32 3.06 -18.14 -39.46
C ALA A 32 2.16 -18.43 -40.69
N LYS A 33 1.55 -19.62 -40.76
CA LYS A 33 0.61 -20.03 -41.81
C LYS A 33 -0.85 -19.80 -41.38
N GLY A 34 -1.10 -19.29 -40.18
CA GLY A 34 -2.44 -19.04 -39.64
C GLY A 34 -3.11 -20.28 -39.01
N ASN A 35 -2.41 -21.40 -38.86
CA ASN A 35 -2.96 -22.53 -38.11
C ASN A 35 -3.10 -22.21 -36.64
N LYS A 36 -4.23 -22.65 -36.08
CA LYS A 36 -4.60 -22.36 -34.70
C LYS A 36 -4.41 -23.58 -33.79
N ALA A 37 -3.77 -23.40 -32.67
CA ALA A 37 -3.75 -24.34 -31.55
C ALA A 37 -4.38 -23.69 -30.32
N THR A 38 -5.20 -24.46 -29.59
CA THR A 38 -5.85 -23.96 -28.35
C THR A 38 -5.58 -24.93 -27.22
N LYS A 39 -5.22 -24.37 -26.04
CA LYS A 39 -5.07 -25.14 -24.82
C LYS A 39 -5.85 -24.45 -23.70
N SER A 40 -6.73 -25.19 -23.05
CA SER A 40 -7.47 -24.72 -21.88
C SER A 40 -6.71 -25.10 -20.61
N LEU A 41 -6.63 -24.18 -19.68
CA LEU A 41 -5.99 -24.34 -18.38
C LEU A 41 -6.95 -23.84 -17.30
N PHE A 42 -7.39 -24.75 -16.43
CA PHE A 42 -8.14 -24.35 -15.25
C PHE A 42 -7.15 -24.03 -14.11
N LEU A 43 -7.23 -22.80 -13.62
CA LEU A 43 -6.44 -22.36 -12.46
C LEU A 43 -7.39 -22.09 -11.29
N GLU A 44 -7.10 -22.69 -10.17
CA GLU A 44 -7.78 -22.44 -8.91
C GLU A 44 -6.79 -21.83 -7.93
N ARG A 45 -7.25 -20.84 -7.16
CA ARG A 45 -6.45 -20.40 -6.02
C ARG A 45 -6.32 -21.58 -5.08
N GLY A 46 -5.09 -22.05 -4.89
CA GLY A 46 -4.79 -23.01 -3.84
C GLY A 46 -5.40 -22.49 -2.52
N LYS A 47 -6.08 -23.33 -1.79
CA LYS A 47 -6.36 -23.04 -0.37
C LYS A 47 -5.01 -22.64 0.19
N VAL A 48 -4.89 -21.40 0.69
CA VAL A 48 -3.76 -21.05 1.53
C VAL A 48 -3.79 -22.11 2.61
N GLN A 49 -2.89 -23.09 2.53
CA GLN A 49 -2.59 -23.87 3.72
C GLN A 49 -2.25 -22.81 4.74
N GLU A 50 -3.05 -22.70 5.78
CA GLU A 50 -2.63 -22.00 6.97
C GLU A 50 -1.30 -22.63 7.31
N THR A 51 -0.24 -22.00 6.83
CA THR A 51 1.10 -22.36 7.25
C THR A 51 1.05 -22.17 8.74
N THR A 52 1.23 -23.24 9.48
CA THR A 52 1.62 -23.22 10.89
C THR A 52 3.03 -22.64 10.98
N GLY A 53 3.26 -21.54 10.29
CA GLY A 53 4.39 -20.65 10.52
C GLY A 53 4.23 -20.03 11.91
N PRO A 54 5.29 -19.51 12.50
CA PRO A 54 5.19 -18.86 13.78
C PRO A 54 4.03 -17.86 13.68
N LEU A 55 2.99 -18.09 14.48
CA LEU A 55 1.91 -17.13 14.65
C LEU A 55 2.59 -15.83 15.07
N PHE A 56 2.70 -14.88 14.13
CA PHE A 56 3.12 -13.56 14.50
C PHE A 56 2.17 -13.13 15.62
N ALA A 57 2.72 -12.91 16.80
CA ALA A 57 1.93 -12.36 17.88
C ALA A 57 1.22 -11.14 17.31
N SER A 58 -0.10 -11.05 17.48
CA SER A 58 -0.84 -9.87 17.04
C SER A 58 -0.11 -8.63 17.53
N LEU A 59 -0.03 -7.60 16.72
CA LEU A 59 0.55 -6.32 17.11
C LEU A 59 -0.25 -5.84 18.34
N ASN A 60 0.23 -6.25 19.53
CA ASN A 60 -0.48 -5.99 20.76
C ASN A 60 0.13 -4.75 21.41
N PRO A 61 -0.55 -3.60 21.37
CA PRO A 61 -0.09 -2.40 22.03
C PRO A 61 -0.14 -2.52 23.56
N SER A 62 -0.83 -3.53 24.10
CA SER A 62 -0.89 -3.76 25.54
C SER A 62 0.46 -4.16 26.13
N GLY A 63 0.63 -3.96 27.44
CA GLY A 63 1.82 -4.31 28.18
C GLY A 63 2.74 -3.12 28.46
N LYS A 64 4.01 -3.38 28.81
CA LYS A 64 4.95 -2.36 29.29
C LYS A 64 5.20 -1.26 28.26
N ARG A 65 4.96 -0.01 28.66
CA ARG A 65 5.31 1.19 27.87
C ARG A 65 6.81 1.36 27.79
N VAL A 66 7.28 1.87 26.67
CA VAL A 66 8.66 2.29 26.50
C VAL A 66 8.86 3.73 26.98
N LYS A 67 10.13 4.12 27.17
CA LYS A 67 10.49 5.50 27.49
C LYS A 67 10.01 6.44 26.36
N PRO A 68 9.39 7.59 26.68
CA PRO A 68 8.95 8.52 25.65
C PRO A 68 10.08 9.02 24.76
N ASN A 69 9.87 8.95 23.44
CA ASN A 69 10.68 9.59 22.43
C ASN A 69 9.97 10.88 21.99
N LYS A 70 10.30 11.99 22.70
CA LYS A 70 9.58 13.27 22.56
C LYS A 70 9.75 13.93 21.19
N ASP A 71 10.79 13.55 20.45
CA ASP A 71 11.11 14.14 19.16
C ASP A 71 10.67 13.25 18.00
N ALA A 72 10.13 12.06 18.27
CA ALA A 72 9.59 11.20 17.24
C ALA A 72 8.18 11.66 16.80
N LEU A 73 7.88 11.43 15.53
CA LEU A 73 6.61 11.74 14.86
C LEU A 73 6.06 10.50 14.19
N ALA A 74 4.73 10.39 14.09
CA ALA A 74 4.09 9.38 13.27
C ALA A 74 2.97 9.99 12.41
N LEU A 75 3.01 9.73 11.10
CA LEU A 75 1.88 9.92 10.20
C LEU A 75 1.27 8.57 9.90
N ILE A 76 0.02 8.39 10.26
CA ILE A 76 -0.72 7.14 10.18
C ILE A 76 -1.88 7.35 9.21
N ILE A 77 -1.94 6.54 8.16
CA ILE A 77 -2.95 6.64 7.11
C ILE A 77 -3.62 5.29 6.97
N GLY A 78 -4.96 5.24 7.11
CA GLY A 78 -5.76 4.03 6.94
C GLY A 78 -6.96 4.27 6.04
N VAL A 79 -7.01 3.64 4.86
CA VAL A 79 -8.10 3.79 3.90
C VAL A 79 -8.74 2.44 3.64
N ALA A 80 -9.86 2.16 4.31
CA ALA A 80 -10.63 0.93 4.14
C ALA A 80 -11.65 1.03 3.01
N ASP A 81 -12.28 2.17 2.88
CA ASP A 81 -13.30 2.50 1.86
C ASP A 81 -12.82 3.67 1.00
N TYR A 82 -13.21 3.67 -0.27
CA TYR A 82 -12.80 4.66 -1.26
C TYR A 82 -14.01 5.28 -1.94
N GLU A 83 -13.95 6.58 -2.20
CA GLU A 83 -15.03 7.31 -2.88
C GLU A 83 -15.19 6.88 -4.35
N ARG A 84 -14.07 6.63 -5.04
CA ARG A 84 -14.04 6.48 -6.51
C ARG A 84 -13.75 5.06 -7.01
N THR A 85 -13.77 4.08 -6.13
CA THR A 85 -13.62 2.67 -6.49
C THR A 85 -14.39 1.79 -5.50
N PRO A 86 -15.07 0.73 -5.98
CA PRO A 86 -15.73 -0.23 -5.11
C PRO A 86 -14.75 -1.19 -4.40
N ALA A 87 -13.46 -1.14 -4.75
CA ALA A 87 -12.44 -1.94 -4.10
C ALA A 87 -12.26 -1.48 -2.65
N LYS A 88 -12.27 -2.43 -1.71
CA LYS A 88 -12.09 -2.17 -0.29
C LYS A 88 -10.77 -2.75 0.19
N ALA A 89 -10.07 -2.01 1.04
CA ALA A 89 -8.93 -2.53 1.80
C ALA A 89 -9.43 -2.89 3.22
N ALA A 90 -10.01 -4.08 3.32
CA ALA A 90 -10.62 -4.53 4.57
C ALA A 90 -9.64 -4.42 5.75
N TYR A 91 -10.09 -3.84 6.85
CA TYR A 91 -9.35 -3.60 8.10
C TYR A 91 -8.29 -2.50 8.09
N ALA A 92 -8.06 -1.79 6.99
CA ALA A 92 -7.04 -0.74 6.92
C ALA A 92 -7.27 0.38 7.96
N ASP A 93 -8.51 0.72 8.25
CA ASP A 93 -8.91 1.66 9.31
C ASP A 93 -8.59 1.13 10.71
N LYS A 94 -8.79 -0.16 10.96
CA LYS A 94 -8.48 -0.83 12.22
C LYS A 94 -6.97 -0.98 12.42
N ASP A 95 -6.26 -1.28 11.35
CA ASP A 95 -4.80 -1.39 11.35
C ASP A 95 -4.16 -0.04 11.69
N ALA A 96 -4.68 1.05 11.12
CA ALA A 96 -4.26 2.41 11.46
C ALA A 96 -4.44 2.71 12.94
N LYS A 97 -5.62 2.43 13.49
CA LYS A 97 -5.92 2.62 14.91
C LYS A 97 -5.04 1.76 15.82
N THR A 98 -4.79 0.50 15.44
CA THR A 98 -3.90 -0.40 16.19
C THR A 98 -2.46 0.12 16.16
N PHE A 99 -2.03 0.63 15.01
CA PHE A 99 -0.70 1.22 14.89
C PHE A 99 -0.55 2.53 15.67
N TYR A 100 -1.62 3.33 15.79
CA TYR A 100 -1.64 4.52 16.66
C TYR A 100 -1.30 4.14 18.10
N ASP A 101 -1.97 3.14 18.66
CA ASP A 101 -1.71 2.66 20.01
C ASP A 101 -0.28 2.10 20.13
N TYR A 102 0.18 1.37 19.11
CA TYR A 102 1.55 0.85 19.06
C TYR A 102 2.59 1.99 19.04
N ALA A 103 2.38 3.01 18.22
CA ALA A 103 3.25 4.17 18.11
C ALA A 103 3.39 4.89 19.47
N MET A 104 2.27 5.08 20.16
CA MET A 104 2.24 5.73 21.45
C MET A 104 2.90 4.87 22.55
N LEU A 105 2.59 3.56 22.59
CA LEU A 105 2.98 2.68 23.70
C LEU A 105 4.32 1.99 23.51
N LYS A 106 4.69 1.64 22.25
CA LYS A 106 5.86 0.85 21.92
C LYS A 106 6.96 1.61 21.20
N LEU A 107 6.63 2.70 20.49
CA LEU A 107 7.62 3.61 19.92
C LEU A 107 7.82 4.84 20.82
N GLY A 108 6.97 5.02 21.83
CA GLY A 108 7.07 6.11 22.79
C GLY A 108 6.73 7.48 22.21
N ILE A 109 6.02 7.53 21.10
CA ILE A 109 5.66 8.79 20.43
C ILE A 109 4.55 9.49 21.23
N PRO A 110 4.72 10.76 21.61
CA PRO A 110 3.66 11.52 22.28
C PRO A 110 2.42 11.62 21.38
N ALA A 111 1.22 11.53 21.95
CA ALA A 111 -0.03 11.63 21.19
C ALA A 111 -0.12 12.90 20.32
N GLY A 112 0.41 14.04 20.82
CA GLY A 112 0.47 15.29 20.05
C GLY A 112 1.41 15.28 18.83
N ASN A 113 2.27 14.25 18.74
CA ASN A 113 3.19 14.03 17.63
C ASN A 113 2.72 12.90 16.70
N ILE A 114 1.49 12.44 16.86
CA ILE A 114 0.87 11.45 16.00
C ILE A 114 -0.25 12.13 15.22
N LYS A 115 -0.17 12.06 13.89
CA LYS A 115 -1.25 12.47 12.99
C LYS A 115 -1.86 11.23 12.37
N GLU A 116 -3.13 10.99 12.67
CA GLU A 116 -3.91 9.88 12.12
C GLU A 116 -4.92 10.43 11.11
N LEU A 117 -4.95 9.83 9.93
CA LEU A 117 -5.90 10.13 8.87
C LEU A 117 -6.58 8.82 8.45
N VAL A 118 -7.89 8.73 8.62
CA VAL A 118 -8.64 7.49 8.36
C VAL A 118 -9.82 7.76 7.44
N ASN A 119 -9.97 6.92 6.42
CA ASN A 119 -11.06 6.99 5.43
C ASN A 119 -11.21 8.42 4.86
N VAL A 120 -12.34 9.09 5.06
CA VAL A 120 -12.63 10.43 4.51
C VAL A 120 -11.57 11.46 4.88
N ASP A 121 -10.94 11.35 6.05
CA ASP A 121 -9.86 12.24 6.49
C ASP A 121 -8.53 11.94 5.78
N ALA A 122 -8.40 10.74 5.19
CA ALA A 122 -7.24 10.34 4.39
C ALA A 122 -7.41 10.73 2.90
N ASN A 123 -8.06 11.87 2.62
CA ASN A 123 -8.14 12.42 1.28
C ASN A 123 -6.80 12.99 0.82
N ARG A 124 -6.67 13.20 -0.49
CA ARG A 124 -5.41 13.64 -1.11
C ARG A 124 -4.87 14.94 -0.52
N ILE A 125 -5.75 15.90 -0.24
CA ILE A 125 -5.34 17.21 0.26
C ILE A 125 -4.81 17.08 1.68
N ASP A 126 -5.52 16.42 2.57
CA ASP A 126 -5.13 16.28 3.98
C ASP A 126 -3.86 15.45 4.14
N VAL A 127 -3.70 14.38 3.35
CA VAL A 127 -2.44 13.61 3.30
C VAL A 127 -1.28 14.50 2.84
N ARG A 128 -1.47 15.30 1.80
CA ARG A 128 -0.42 16.21 1.32
C ARG A 128 -0.10 17.32 2.32
N LEU A 129 -1.09 17.88 2.99
CA LEU A 129 -0.88 18.85 4.08
C LEU A 129 -0.13 18.21 5.25
N ALA A 130 -0.45 16.96 5.60
CA ALA A 130 0.30 16.24 6.62
C ALA A 130 1.78 16.09 6.26
N ILE A 131 2.09 15.74 5.02
CA ILE A 131 3.47 15.56 4.56
C ILE A 131 4.20 16.91 4.44
N LYS A 132 3.63 17.86 3.70
CA LYS A 132 4.34 19.11 3.33
C LYS A 132 4.40 20.15 4.42
N ASP A 133 3.42 20.14 5.29
CA ASP A 133 3.23 21.20 6.25
C ASP A 133 3.40 20.70 7.69
N TRP A 134 2.63 19.68 8.10
CA TRP A 134 2.70 19.20 9.47
C TRP A 134 4.05 18.52 9.80
N ILE A 135 4.53 17.57 8.96
CA ILE A 135 5.85 16.95 9.16
C ILE A 135 6.95 18.01 9.12
N ALA A 136 6.95 18.87 8.10
CA ALA A 136 8.00 19.87 7.93
C ALA A 136 8.10 20.82 9.14
N ARG A 137 6.97 21.23 9.73
CA ARG A 137 6.96 22.13 10.90
C ARG A 137 7.25 21.45 12.22
N THR A 138 6.91 20.16 12.33
CA THR A 138 7.04 19.43 13.60
C THR A 138 8.37 18.71 13.73
N THR A 139 9.04 18.40 12.60
CA THR A 139 10.34 17.76 12.58
C THR A 139 11.42 18.66 13.16
N LYS A 140 12.14 18.16 14.16
CA LYS A 140 13.39 18.76 14.63
C LYS A 140 14.53 18.20 13.81
N GLN A 141 15.15 19.03 12.98
CA GLN A 141 16.20 18.62 12.05
C GLN A 141 17.31 17.84 12.75
N GLY A 142 17.68 16.71 12.16
CA GLY A 142 18.74 15.82 12.68
C GLY A 142 18.41 15.09 14.00
N SER A 143 17.21 15.30 14.57
CA SER A 143 16.82 14.73 15.87
C SER A 143 15.56 13.89 15.83
N SER A 144 14.59 14.25 15.00
CA SER A 144 13.31 13.54 14.92
C SER A 144 13.42 12.25 14.14
N ASP A 145 12.82 11.18 14.67
CA ASP A 145 12.49 9.97 13.91
C ASP A 145 11.08 10.14 13.34
N VAL A 146 10.90 9.93 12.04
CA VAL A 146 9.61 10.07 11.37
C VAL A 146 9.12 8.70 10.92
N TYR A 147 8.02 8.26 11.50
CA TYR A 147 7.38 6.99 11.18
C TYR A 147 6.19 7.24 10.25
N ILE A 148 6.16 6.52 9.14
CA ILE A 148 5.04 6.54 8.19
C ILE A 148 4.38 5.17 8.18
N PHE A 149 3.10 5.12 8.50
CA PHE A 149 2.28 3.94 8.38
C PHE A 149 1.19 4.19 7.33
N PHE A 150 1.05 3.26 6.40
CA PHE A 150 -0.01 3.28 5.41
C PHE A 150 -0.66 1.91 5.30
N ALA A 151 -1.96 1.86 5.51
CA ALA A 151 -2.81 0.72 5.23
C ALA A 151 -3.87 1.12 4.20
N GLY A 152 -3.89 0.44 3.05
CA GLY A 152 -4.76 0.79 1.93
C GLY A 152 -4.26 0.21 0.61
N HIS A 153 -4.81 0.67 -0.51
CA HIS A 153 -4.38 0.23 -1.83
C HIS A 153 -3.11 0.97 -2.29
N GLY A 154 -2.07 0.20 -2.60
CA GLY A 154 -0.92 0.64 -3.37
C GLY A 154 -1.06 0.19 -4.82
N LEU A 155 -0.78 1.08 -5.76
CA LEU A 155 -0.91 0.84 -7.20
C LEU A 155 0.37 1.23 -7.92
N ALA A 156 0.78 0.44 -8.91
CA ALA A 156 1.88 0.79 -9.79
C ALA A 156 1.40 1.64 -10.97
N SER A 157 2.28 2.50 -11.49
CA SER A 157 2.08 3.15 -12.79
C SER A 157 1.94 2.11 -13.90
N GLN A 158 1.47 2.53 -15.07
CA GLN A 158 1.34 1.64 -16.23
C GLN A 158 2.68 1.05 -16.67
N SER A 159 3.80 1.77 -16.50
CA SER A 159 5.15 1.27 -16.74
C SER A 159 5.66 0.32 -15.64
N GLY A 160 5.02 0.29 -14.47
CA GLY A 160 5.48 -0.45 -13.29
C GLY A 160 6.62 0.22 -12.52
N GLU A 161 7.14 1.36 -12.98
CA GLU A 161 8.31 2.02 -12.39
C GLU A 161 7.99 2.88 -11.18
N GLN A 162 6.76 3.41 -11.09
CA GLN A 162 6.33 4.27 -10.00
C GLN A 162 5.24 3.61 -9.16
N MET A 163 5.32 3.85 -7.86
CA MET A 163 4.33 3.37 -6.90
C MET A 163 3.52 4.52 -6.33
N TYR A 164 2.22 4.31 -6.24
CA TYR A 164 1.26 5.28 -5.72
C TYR A 164 0.47 4.70 -4.56
N LEU A 165 0.24 5.51 -3.54
CA LEU A 165 -0.68 5.24 -2.46
C LEU A 165 -2.02 5.91 -2.79
N LEU A 166 -3.09 5.14 -2.79
CA LEU A 166 -4.42 5.64 -3.15
C LEU A 166 -5.07 6.29 -1.92
N PRO A 167 -5.32 7.61 -1.94
CA PRO A 167 -6.08 8.28 -0.89
C PRO A 167 -7.59 7.98 -1.03
N TYR A 168 -8.37 8.37 -0.05
CA TYR A 168 -9.83 8.14 -0.02
C TYR A 168 -10.55 8.60 -1.30
N ASP A 169 -10.20 9.79 -1.80
CA ASP A 169 -10.77 10.43 -3.00
C ASP A 169 -9.98 10.12 -4.28
N GLY A 170 -9.00 9.22 -4.21
CA GLY A 170 -8.15 8.84 -5.34
C GLY A 170 -8.87 7.98 -6.36
N SER A 171 -8.48 8.14 -7.63
CA SER A 171 -9.00 7.35 -8.74
C SER A 171 -7.93 6.42 -9.31
N PRO A 172 -8.16 5.10 -9.35
CA PRO A 172 -7.22 4.17 -10.01
C PRO A 172 -6.99 4.44 -11.49
N ARG A 173 -7.87 5.22 -12.14
CA ARG A 173 -7.77 5.60 -13.54
C ARG A 173 -6.91 6.84 -13.78
N LEU A 174 -6.64 7.62 -12.74
CA LEU A 174 -5.92 8.90 -12.78
C LEU A 174 -4.87 8.94 -11.66
N LEU A 175 -3.97 7.95 -11.62
CA LEU A 175 -3.02 7.79 -10.52
C LEU A 175 -2.11 9.01 -10.34
N GLU A 176 -1.55 9.53 -11.42
CA GLU A 176 -0.63 10.66 -11.39
C GLU A 176 -1.28 11.94 -10.85
N ASP A 177 -2.58 12.12 -11.16
CA ASP A 177 -3.32 13.31 -10.76
C ASP A 177 -3.99 13.19 -9.40
N SER A 178 -4.37 11.98 -8.97
CA SER A 178 -5.25 11.78 -7.81
C SER A 178 -4.64 10.95 -6.69
N ALA A 179 -3.52 10.26 -6.92
CA ALA A 179 -2.86 9.46 -5.90
C ALA A 179 -1.60 10.15 -5.34
N ILE A 180 -1.04 9.58 -4.30
CA ILE A 180 0.18 10.07 -3.65
C ILE A 180 1.36 9.25 -4.19
N SER A 181 2.26 9.86 -4.94
CA SER A 181 3.50 9.22 -5.36
C SER A 181 4.35 8.89 -4.12
N ARG A 182 4.74 7.64 -3.98
CA ARG A 182 5.56 7.17 -2.86
C ARG A 182 6.93 7.83 -2.86
N GLU A 183 7.57 7.92 -4.02
CA GLU A 183 8.90 8.51 -4.19
C GLU A 183 8.89 9.98 -3.81
N ARG A 184 7.87 10.71 -4.29
CA ARG A 184 7.70 12.13 -3.95
C ARG A 184 7.43 12.34 -2.47
N MET A 185 6.60 11.49 -1.86
CA MET A 185 6.33 11.53 -0.42
C MET A 185 7.63 11.39 0.39
N PHE A 186 8.45 10.38 0.09
CA PHE A 186 9.73 10.20 0.79
C PHE A 186 10.70 11.36 0.55
N SER A 187 10.77 11.89 -0.67
CA SER A 187 11.61 13.06 -0.96
C SER A 187 11.17 14.30 -0.17
N GLU A 188 9.87 14.55 -0.08
CA GLU A 188 9.30 15.68 0.68
C GLU A 188 9.57 15.51 2.20
N ILE A 189 9.46 14.28 2.74
CA ILE A 189 9.78 13.98 4.15
C ILE A 189 11.29 14.16 4.40
N ALA A 190 12.13 13.63 3.53
CA ALA A 190 13.58 13.74 3.65
C ALA A 190 14.04 15.21 3.64
N SER A 191 13.35 16.10 2.91
CA SER A 191 13.67 17.53 2.88
C SER A 191 13.49 18.23 4.24
N ALA A 192 12.70 17.67 5.15
CA ALA A 192 12.59 18.15 6.52
C ALA A 192 13.81 17.77 7.39
N ASN A 193 14.77 17.00 6.83
CA ASN A 193 15.99 16.55 7.48
C ASN A 193 15.76 15.84 8.83
N PRO A 194 14.92 14.80 8.89
CA PRO A 194 14.79 13.98 10.08
C PRO A 194 16.10 13.23 10.36
N ARG A 195 16.22 12.63 11.55
CA ARG A 195 17.33 11.72 11.88
C ARG A 195 17.17 10.38 11.15
N SER A 196 15.95 9.88 11.08
CA SER A 196 15.54 8.66 10.38
C SER A 196 14.06 8.71 10.02
#